data_41c7c1d4b3766a1b2035ce59d8aba9d5
#
_entry.id   41c7c1d4b3766a1b2035ce59d8aba9d5
#
_cell.length_a   1.000
_cell.length_b   1.000
_cell.length_c   1.000
_cell.angle_alpha   90.00
_cell.angle_beta   90.00
_cell.angle_gamma   90.00
#
_symmetry.space_group_name_H-M   'P 1'
#
loop_
_entity.id
_entity.type
_entity.pdbx_description
1 polymer ?
#
loop_
_entity_poly.entity_id
_entity_poly.type
_entity_poly.pdbx_seq_one_letter_code
_entity_poly.pdbx_strand_id
1 'polypeptide(L)'
;MELYVSEFSKYVITLLIALYTYESFAVFRKKQESDRNGIYTRQNILMFGLHFSCFIVICFETGDITYLFFYAFQQIVLYATVILFRMLYPKTNRLLVNNMCMLLTVGFVILTRLSLGKAIRQFIIVMISLMIALVIPFFVSRFRFLKEWKWIYAAAGIVALGIVLVLGQTTYGSKLSYTIAGLTFQPSEFVKIIFVFFVASALYKAAGFFEVFTTAVIAAAHVIILVCSKDLGSALIFFVVYVLMVVVASRNWLYLLAGVSCGSVAAYLA
;
A
#
# COMPACT_ATOMS: atom_id res chain seq x y z
N MET A 1 -35.53 -2.99 15.97
CA MET A 1 -34.83 -1.78 15.46
C MET A 1 -33.45 -2.14 14.92
N GLU A 2 -32.66 -2.92 15.64
CA GLU A 2 -31.31 -3.36 15.21
C GLU A 2 -31.29 -4.05 13.85
N LEU A 3 -32.23 -4.98 13.60
CA LEU A 3 -32.33 -5.69 12.32
C LEU A 3 -32.55 -4.75 11.13
N TYR A 4 -33.41 -3.73 11.28
CA TYR A 4 -33.65 -2.76 10.23
C TYR A 4 -32.45 -1.83 9.96
N VAL A 5 -31.72 -1.45 11.01
CA VAL A 5 -30.51 -0.63 10.89
C VAL A 5 -29.42 -1.44 10.17
N SER A 6 -29.23 -2.71 10.53
CA SER A 6 -28.26 -3.59 9.88
C SER A 6 -28.61 -3.84 8.41
N GLU A 7 -29.87 -4.12 8.08
CA GLU A 7 -30.29 -4.34 6.70
C GLU A 7 -30.18 -3.06 5.84
N PHE A 8 -30.63 -1.92 6.34
CA PHE A 8 -30.54 -0.65 5.60
C PHE A 8 -29.07 -0.21 5.39
N SER A 9 -28.22 -0.39 6.39
CA SER A 9 -26.81 0.00 6.33
C SER A 9 -26.05 -0.72 5.23
N LYS A 10 -26.39 -1.97 4.89
CA LYS A 10 -25.75 -2.71 3.77
C LYS A 10 -25.87 -1.94 2.46
N TYR A 11 -27.05 -1.42 2.17
CA TYR A 11 -27.29 -0.65 0.94
C TYR A 11 -26.57 0.69 0.97
N VAL A 12 -26.57 1.39 2.10
CA VAL A 12 -25.86 2.66 2.26
C VAL A 12 -24.35 2.48 2.10
N ILE A 13 -23.77 1.50 2.76
CA ILE A 13 -22.34 1.19 2.69
C ILE A 13 -21.95 0.82 1.25
N THR A 14 -22.73 -0.06 0.60
CA THR A 14 -22.49 -0.44 -0.79
C THR A 14 -22.55 0.75 -1.74
N LEU A 15 -23.54 1.62 -1.57
CA LEU A 15 -23.70 2.85 -2.35
C LEU A 15 -22.50 3.80 -2.16
N LEU A 16 -22.07 4.01 -0.92
CA LEU A 16 -20.93 4.89 -0.61
C LEU A 16 -19.63 4.38 -1.22
N ILE A 17 -19.38 3.06 -1.19
CA ILE A 17 -18.22 2.43 -1.82
C ILE A 17 -18.31 2.59 -3.35
N ALA A 18 -19.47 2.33 -3.95
CA ALA A 18 -19.66 2.47 -5.39
C ALA A 18 -19.45 3.92 -5.86
N LEU A 19 -20.00 4.90 -5.14
CA LEU A 19 -19.80 6.31 -5.43
C LEU A 19 -18.35 6.74 -5.27
N TYR A 20 -17.68 6.29 -4.21
CA TYR A 20 -16.24 6.56 -4.01
C TYR A 20 -15.41 6.00 -5.16
N THR A 21 -15.69 4.76 -5.57
CA THR A 21 -15.01 4.12 -6.70
C THR A 21 -15.27 4.88 -8.00
N TYR A 22 -16.51 5.28 -8.26
CA TYR A 22 -16.85 6.10 -9.43
C TYR A 22 -16.05 7.41 -9.45
N GLU A 23 -16.00 8.16 -8.34
CA GLU A 23 -15.24 9.40 -8.22
C GLU A 23 -13.73 9.17 -8.41
N SER A 24 -13.19 8.02 -7.99
CA SER A 24 -11.78 7.67 -8.18
C SER A 24 -11.41 7.52 -9.67
N PHE A 25 -12.33 7.00 -10.50
CA PHE A 25 -12.14 6.95 -11.95
C PHE A 25 -12.51 8.26 -12.65
N ALA A 26 -13.48 9.02 -12.14
CA ALA A 26 -13.91 10.28 -12.71
C ALA A 26 -12.79 11.35 -12.74
N VAL A 27 -11.84 11.29 -11.79
CA VAL A 27 -10.66 12.18 -11.77
C VAL A 27 -9.90 12.15 -13.08
N PHE A 28 -9.75 10.97 -13.72
CA PHE A 28 -8.98 10.83 -14.95
C PHE A 28 -9.63 11.48 -16.18
N ARG A 29 -10.95 11.74 -16.12
CA ARG A 29 -11.69 12.40 -17.19
C ARG A 29 -11.58 13.93 -17.12
N LYS A 30 -11.15 14.49 -15.98
CA LYS A 30 -11.10 15.93 -15.77
C LYS A 30 -9.70 16.47 -16.06
N LYS A 31 -9.64 17.51 -16.91
CA LYS A 31 -8.38 18.18 -17.29
C LYS A 31 -8.06 19.35 -16.35
N GLN A 32 -9.08 20.10 -15.90
CA GLN A 32 -8.89 21.26 -15.03
C GLN A 32 -8.66 20.86 -13.58
N GLU A 33 -7.72 21.52 -12.92
CA GLU A 33 -7.35 21.23 -11.53
C GLU A 33 -8.48 21.61 -10.54
N SER A 34 -9.23 22.67 -10.84
CA SER A 34 -10.41 23.06 -10.06
C SER A 34 -11.46 21.96 -9.98
N ASP A 35 -11.75 21.31 -11.12
CA ASP A 35 -12.72 20.22 -11.19
C ASP A 35 -12.23 18.99 -10.41
N ARG A 36 -10.95 18.68 -10.49
CA ARG A 36 -10.34 17.59 -9.72
C ARG A 36 -10.42 17.85 -8.22
N ASN A 37 -10.24 19.09 -7.78
CA ASN A 37 -10.34 19.47 -6.37
C ASN A 37 -11.75 19.21 -5.82
N GLY A 38 -12.78 19.49 -6.61
CA GLY A 38 -14.17 19.16 -6.25
C GLY A 38 -14.38 17.66 -6.07
N ILE A 39 -13.78 16.83 -6.95
CA ILE A 39 -13.83 15.36 -6.84
C ILE A 39 -13.12 14.88 -5.58
N TYR A 40 -11.93 15.38 -5.28
CA TYR A 40 -11.19 14.99 -4.05
C TYR A 40 -11.96 15.34 -2.77
N THR A 41 -12.68 16.45 -2.77
CA THR A 41 -13.53 16.82 -1.63
C THR A 41 -14.70 15.84 -1.49
N ARG A 42 -15.38 15.48 -2.58
CA ARG A 42 -16.46 14.47 -2.55
C ARG A 42 -15.95 13.10 -2.11
N GLN A 43 -14.78 12.66 -2.58
CA GLN A 43 -14.13 11.43 -2.10
C GLN A 43 -13.95 11.43 -0.58
N ASN A 44 -13.45 12.54 -0.02
CA ASN A 44 -13.28 12.63 1.43
C ASN A 44 -14.62 12.58 2.16
N ILE A 45 -15.66 13.27 1.66
CA ILE A 45 -17.00 13.21 2.26
C ILE A 45 -17.55 11.78 2.22
N LEU A 46 -17.41 11.07 1.09
CA LEU A 46 -17.85 9.68 0.93
C LEU A 46 -17.08 8.72 1.86
N MET A 47 -15.77 8.89 1.98
CA MET A 47 -14.93 8.10 2.87
C MET A 47 -15.31 8.30 4.34
N PHE A 48 -15.46 9.54 4.77
CA PHE A 48 -15.86 9.86 6.14
C PHE A 48 -17.28 9.43 6.44
N GLY A 49 -18.19 9.57 5.48
CA GLY A 49 -19.56 9.06 5.57
C GLY A 49 -19.62 7.54 5.68
N LEU A 50 -18.80 6.83 4.89
CA LEU A 50 -18.65 5.37 4.99
C LEU A 50 -18.17 4.95 6.38
N HIS A 51 -17.10 5.58 6.86
CA HIS A 51 -16.52 5.30 8.17
C HIS A 51 -17.56 5.49 9.29
N PHE A 52 -18.27 6.62 9.27
CA PHE A 52 -19.33 6.93 10.21
C PHE A 52 -20.47 5.91 10.17
N SER A 53 -20.98 5.60 8.97
CA SER A 53 -22.07 4.65 8.80
C SER A 53 -21.72 3.25 9.33
N CYS A 54 -20.50 2.78 9.06
CA CYS A 54 -20.03 1.49 9.56
C CYS A 54 -19.91 1.46 11.09
N PHE A 55 -19.38 2.52 11.70
CA PHE A 55 -19.23 2.59 13.15
C PHE A 55 -20.56 2.76 13.90
N ILE A 56 -21.53 3.45 13.31
CA ILE A 56 -22.89 3.46 13.83
C ILE A 56 -23.42 2.03 13.96
N VAL A 57 -23.28 1.21 12.91
CA VAL A 57 -23.74 -0.18 12.94
C VAL A 57 -23.02 -0.98 14.01
N ILE A 58 -21.70 -0.86 14.11
CA ILE A 58 -20.90 -1.56 15.13
C ILE A 58 -21.36 -1.16 16.55
N CYS A 59 -21.58 0.15 16.79
CA CYS A 59 -22.05 0.65 18.09
C CYS A 59 -23.45 0.13 18.43
N PHE A 60 -24.35 0.06 17.46
CA PHE A 60 -25.69 -0.51 17.68
C PHE A 60 -25.65 -2.02 17.96
N GLU A 61 -24.80 -2.77 17.23
CA GLU A 61 -24.66 -4.22 17.42
C GLU A 61 -23.99 -4.58 18.76
N THR A 62 -23.03 -3.77 19.23
CA THR A 62 -22.25 -4.06 20.45
C THR A 62 -22.83 -3.43 21.71
N GLY A 63 -23.61 -2.34 21.57
CA GLY A 63 -24.11 -1.55 22.70
C GLY A 63 -23.02 -0.86 23.54
N ASP A 64 -21.75 -0.85 23.08
CA ASP A 64 -20.60 -0.32 23.83
C ASP A 64 -20.14 1.01 23.26
N ILE A 65 -20.18 2.05 24.08
CA ILE A 65 -19.75 3.42 23.71
C ILE A 65 -18.24 3.52 23.43
N THR A 66 -17.44 2.55 23.86
CA THR A 66 -15.99 2.50 23.60
C THR A 66 -15.68 2.53 22.10
N TYR A 67 -16.54 1.91 21.29
CA TYR A 67 -16.39 1.92 19.83
C TYR A 67 -16.55 3.33 19.24
N LEU A 68 -17.41 4.18 19.83
CA LEU A 68 -17.60 5.56 19.39
C LEU A 68 -16.37 6.41 19.69
N PHE A 69 -15.76 6.26 20.86
CA PHE A 69 -14.50 6.94 21.17
C PHE A 69 -13.38 6.48 20.22
N PHE A 70 -13.28 5.18 19.97
CA PHE A 70 -12.28 4.64 19.06
C PHE A 70 -12.49 5.15 17.61
N TYR A 71 -13.74 5.25 17.16
CA TYR A 71 -14.09 5.92 15.91
C TYR A 71 -13.58 7.36 15.85
N ALA A 72 -13.82 8.15 16.89
CA ALA A 72 -13.40 9.55 16.93
C ALA A 72 -11.88 9.70 16.77
N PHE A 73 -11.09 8.86 17.45
CA PHE A 73 -9.63 8.85 17.28
C PHE A 73 -9.21 8.50 15.86
N GLN A 74 -9.81 7.47 15.25
CA GLN A 74 -9.52 7.11 13.85
C GLN A 74 -9.88 8.23 12.89
N GLN A 75 -11.01 8.88 13.10
CA GLN A 75 -11.49 10.00 12.29
C GLN A 75 -10.50 11.17 12.32
N ILE A 76 -10.03 11.55 13.51
CA ILE A 76 -9.04 12.62 13.69
C ILE A 76 -7.76 12.29 12.94
N VAL A 77 -7.26 11.06 13.04
CA VAL A 77 -6.02 10.62 12.38
C VAL A 77 -6.16 10.64 10.85
N LEU A 78 -7.24 10.10 10.33
CA LEU A 78 -7.50 10.11 8.88
C LEU A 78 -7.60 11.54 8.34
N TYR A 79 -8.34 12.41 9.03
CA TYR A 79 -8.47 13.81 8.64
C TYR A 79 -7.14 14.56 8.72
N ALA A 80 -6.40 14.38 9.82
CA ALA A 80 -5.06 14.93 9.99
C ALA A 80 -4.10 14.46 8.87
N THR A 81 -4.17 13.19 8.49
CA THR A 81 -3.36 12.63 7.40
C THR A 81 -3.60 13.35 6.08
N VAL A 82 -4.87 13.53 5.70
CA VAL A 82 -5.24 14.24 4.45
C VAL A 82 -4.73 15.69 4.47
N ILE A 83 -4.87 16.38 5.61
CA ILE A 83 -4.43 17.76 5.75
C ILE A 83 -2.89 17.86 5.74
N LEU A 84 -2.19 17.03 6.52
CA LEU A 84 -0.73 17.07 6.65
C LEU A 84 -0.05 16.79 5.30
N PHE A 85 -0.50 15.77 4.55
CA PHE A 85 0.04 15.53 3.21
C PHE A 85 -0.21 16.71 2.28
N ARG A 86 -1.36 17.35 2.35
CA ARG A 86 -1.68 18.53 1.53
C ARG A 86 -0.81 19.74 1.89
N MET A 87 -0.53 19.95 3.19
CA MET A 87 0.25 21.09 3.67
C MET A 87 1.75 20.90 3.44
N LEU A 88 2.28 19.72 3.81
CA LEU A 88 3.72 19.45 3.75
C LEU A 88 4.18 19.12 2.32
N TYR A 89 3.33 18.48 1.54
CA TYR A 89 3.66 18.01 0.19
C TYR A 89 2.60 18.42 -0.85
N PRO A 90 2.49 19.71 -1.21
CA PRO A 90 1.46 20.22 -2.12
C PRO A 90 1.46 19.56 -3.51
N LYS A 91 2.64 19.03 -3.92
CA LYS A 91 2.82 18.35 -5.22
C LYS A 91 2.45 16.85 -5.19
N THR A 92 2.09 16.31 -4.02
CA THR A 92 1.68 14.90 -3.92
C THR A 92 0.36 14.66 -4.62
N ASN A 93 0.23 13.50 -5.23
CA ASN A 93 -1.02 13.09 -5.86
C ASN A 93 -2.10 12.87 -4.81
N ARG A 94 -3.09 13.77 -4.77
CA ARG A 94 -4.19 13.74 -3.79
C ARG A 94 -5.04 12.48 -3.89
N LEU A 95 -5.23 11.96 -5.13
CA LEU A 95 -5.97 10.71 -5.33
C LEU A 95 -5.30 9.54 -4.60
N LEU A 96 -3.96 9.48 -4.63
CA LEU A 96 -3.21 8.44 -3.91
C LEU A 96 -3.42 8.52 -2.40
N VAL A 97 -3.35 9.72 -1.83
CA VAL A 97 -3.57 9.94 -0.38
C VAL A 97 -5.00 9.58 0.02
N ASN A 98 -6.00 10.02 -0.75
CA ASN A 98 -7.40 9.71 -0.49
C ASN A 98 -7.66 8.20 -0.55
N ASN A 99 -7.13 7.51 -1.58
CA ASN A 99 -7.28 6.06 -1.70
C ASN A 99 -6.55 5.29 -0.57
N MET A 100 -5.39 5.76 -0.14
CA MET A 100 -4.71 5.21 1.04
C MET A 100 -5.58 5.35 2.29
N CYS A 101 -6.13 6.54 2.55
CA CYS A 101 -7.02 6.76 3.68
C CYS A 101 -8.31 5.93 3.59
N MET A 102 -8.87 5.76 2.38
CA MET A 102 -10.04 4.91 2.17
C MET A 102 -9.75 3.43 2.50
N LEU A 103 -8.61 2.90 2.07
CA LEU A 103 -8.21 1.53 2.40
C LEU A 103 -7.95 1.36 3.90
N LEU A 104 -7.35 2.35 4.56
CA LEU A 104 -7.20 2.35 6.02
C LEU A 104 -8.56 2.36 6.71
N THR A 105 -9.51 3.16 6.24
CA THR A 105 -10.89 3.21 6.76
C THR A 105 -11.55 1.84 6.70
N VAL A 106 -11.51 1.18 5.55
CA VAL A 106 -12.08 -0.17 5.39
C VAL A 106 -11.38 -1.17 6.31
N GLY A 107 -10.04 -1.12 6.38
CA GLY A 107 -9.26 -1.98 7.26
C GLY A 107 -9.60 -1.79 8.74
N PHE A 108 -9.75 -0.56 9.20
CA PHE A 108 -10.14 -0.24 10.56
C PHE A 108 -11.55 -0.76 10.90
N VAL A 109 -12.52 -0.55 10.03
CA VAL A 109 -13.88 -1.06 10.21
C VAL A 109 -13.90 -2.57 10.35
N ILE A 110 -13.25 -3.29 9.43
CA ILE A 110 -13.20 -4.75 9.43
C ILE A 110 -12.53 -5.29 10.70
N LEU A 111 -11.36 -4.74 11.07
CA LEU A 111 -10.64 -5.18 12.26
C LEU A 111 -11.41 -4.87 13.55
N THR A 112 -12.05 -3.71 13.62
CA THR A 112 -12.85 -3.32 14.79
C THR A 112 -14.02 -4.28 14.99
N ARG A 113 -14.69 -4.67 13.90
CA ARG A 113 -15.78 -5.66 13.94
C ARG A 113 -15.29 -7.04 14.39
N LEU A 114 -14.12 -7.46 13.95
CA LEU A 114 -13.58 -8.79 14.30
C LEU A 114 -12.99 -8.84 15.71
N SER A 115 -12.27 -7.81 16.14
CA SER A 115 -11.63 -7.75 17.46
C SER A 115 -11.13 -6.34 17.75
N LEU A 116 -11.71 -5.70 18.77
CA LEU A 116 -11.30 -4.36 19.21
C LEU A 116 -9.80 -4.32 19.60
N GLY A 117 -9.30 -5.35 20.30
CA GLY A 117 -7.90 -5.42 20.70
C GLY A 117 -6.94 -5.46 19.51
N LYS A 118 -7.27 -6.20 18.44
CA LYS A 118 -6.49 -6.21 17.19
C LYS A 118 -6.58 -4.87 16.48
N ALA A 119 -7.76 -4.25 16.48
CA ALA A 119 -7.97 -2.95 15.85
C ALA A 119 -7.16 -1.84 16.53
N ILE A 120 -7.11 -1.79 17.87
CA ILE A 120 -6.30 -0.84 18.63
C ILE A 120 -4.81 -1.05 18.30
N ARG A 121 -4.33 -2.29 18.31
CA ARG A 121 -2.94 -2.59 17.94
C ARG A 121 -2.60 -2.12 16.52
N GLN A 122 -3.49 -2.40 15.56
CA GLN A 122 -3.32 -1.95 14.17
C GLN A 122 -3.33 -0.43 14.07
N PHE A 123 -4.19 0.24 14.81
CA PHE A 123 -4.26 1.70 14.84
C PHE A 123 -2.94 2.32 15.31
N ILE A 124 -2.32 1.78 16.38
CA ILE A 124 -1.01 2.24 16.86
C ILE A 124 0.06 2.05 15.77
N ILE A 125 0.07 0.89 15.11
CA ILE A 125 1.02 0.61 14.01
C ILE A 125 0.82 1.61 12.87
N VAL A 126 -0.42 1.89 12.49
CA VAL A 126 -0.73 2.89 11.44
C VAL A 126 -0.27 4.28 11.83
N MET A 127 -0.46 4.70 13.09
CA MET A 127 0.03 5.99 13.59
C MET A 127 1.54 6.13 13.41
N ILE A 128 2.31 5.13 13.84
CA ILE A 128 3.77 5.11 13.68
C ILE A 128 4.14 5.12 12.20
N SER A 129 3.48 4.30 11.38
CA SER A 129 3.75 4.21 9.93
C SER A 129 3.45 5.51 9.20
N LEU A 130 2.37 6.22 9.56
CA LEU A 130 2.04 7.53 8.98
C LEU A 130 3.07 8.59 9.35
N MET A 131 3.56 8.59 10.59
CA MET A 131 4.64 9.49 11.02
C MET A 131 5.91 9.25 10.18
N ILE A 132 6.30 7.98 10.00
CA ILE A 132 7.44 7.61 9.15
C ILE A 132 7.19 8.03 7.69
N ALA A 133 6.00 7.76 7.16
CA ALA A 133 5.64 8.10 5.78
C ALA A 133 5.67 9.61 5.50
N LEU A 134 5.36 10.46 6.48
CA LEU A 134 5.49 11.91 6.37
C LEU A 134 6.95 12.38 6.35
N VAL A 135 7.86 11.63 6.98
CA VAL A 135 9.27 12.01 7.07
C VAL A 135 10.10 11.53 5.85
N ILE A 136 9.75 10.37 5.28
CA ILE A 136 10.49 9.76 4.15
C ILE A 136 10.69 10.71 2.95
N PRO A 137 9.67 11.43 2.42
CA PRO A 137 9.87 12.31 1.25
C PRO A 137 10.87 13.43 1.52
N PHE A 138 10.91 13.95 2.74
CA PHE A 138 11.90 14.95 3.15
C PHE A 138 13.32 14.38 3.06
N PHE A 139 13.56 13.19 3.62
CA PHE A 139 14.87 12.53 3.55
C PHE A 139 15.27 12.22 2.10
N VAL A 140 14.37 11.65 1.30
CA VAL A 140 14.64 11.30 -0.10
C VAL A 140 14.97 12.53 -0.93
N SER A 141 14.32 13.67 -0.69
CA SER A 141 14.60 14.91 -1.39
C SER A 141 15.94 15.55 -1.00
N ARG A 142 16.35 15.39 0.27
CA ARG A 142 17.54 16.01 0.84
C ARG A 142 18.82 15.22 0.54
N PHE A 143 18.77 13.91 0.60
CA PHE A 143 19.96 13.06 0.51
C PHE A 143 20.19 12.53 -0.92
N ARG A 144 21.09 13.20 -1.65
CA ARG A 144 21.42 12.84 -3.04
C ARG A 144 22.14 11.49 -3.16
N PHE A 145 22.90 11.08 -2.14
CA PHE A 145 23.67 9.83 -2.16
C PHE A 145 22.77 8.58 -2.26
N LEU A 146 21.51 8.65 -1.84
CA LEU A 146 20.55 7.56 -2.00
C LEU A 146 20.38 7.11 -3.45
N LYS A 147 20.68 7.99 -4.43
CA LYS A 147 20.58 7.70 -5.86
C LYS A 147 21.75 6.88 -6.40
N GLU A 148 22.85 6.79 -5.65
CA GLU A 148 24.09 6.16 -6.09
C GLU A 148 24.27 4.75 -5.51
N TRP A 149 23.49 4.37 -4.50
CA TRP A 149 23.64 3.14 -3.73
C TRP A 149 22.93 1.93 -4.34
N LYS A 150 22.74 1.89 -5.66
CA LYS A 150 22.01 0.80 -6.34
C LYS A 150 22.50 -0.60 -5.97
N TRP A 151 23.82 -0.82 -5.89
CA TRP A 151 24.40 -2.12 -5.56
C TRP A 151 24.21 -2.50 -4.09
N ILE A 152 24.23 -1.52 -3.21
CA ILE A 152 23.96 -1.73 -1.77
C ILE A 152 22.51 -2.16 -1.57
N TYR A 153 21.57 -1.49 -2.23
CA TYR A 153 20.15 -1.88 -2.17
C TYR A 153 19.91 -3.27 -2.75
N ALA A 154 20.53 -3.60 -3.91
CA ALA A 154 20.44 -4.91 -4.52
C ALA A 154 20.96 -6.01 -3.58
N ALA A 155 22.16 -5.81 -3.04
CA ALA A 155 22.77 -6.78 -2.12
C ALA A 155 21.96 -6.92 -0.83
N ALA A 156 21.57 -5.81 -0.20
CA ALA A 156 20.77 -5.81 1.03
C ALA A 156 19.43 -6.54 0.84
N GLY A 157 18.74 -6.30 -0.27
CA GLY A 157 17.48 -6.97 -0.58
C GLY A 157 17.64 -8.49 -0.76
N ILE A 158 18.62 -8.90 -1.58
CA ILE A 158 18.88 -10.35 -1.83
C ILE A 158 19.32 -11.06 -0.56
N VAL A 159 20.22 -10.45 0.22
CA VAL A 159 20.69 -11.04 1.50
C VAL A 159 19.55 -11.15 2.49
N ALA A 160 18.74 -10.09 2.66
CA ALA A 160 17.62 -10.13 3.58
C ALA A 160 16.61 -11.23 3.22
N LEU A 161 16.24 -11.36 1.93
CA LEU A 161 15.36 -12.44 1.46
C LEU A 161 16.01 -13.82 1.58
N GLY A 162 17.31 -13.92 1.28
CA GLY A 162 18.07 -15.17 1.43
C GLY A 162 18.11 -15.67 2.88
N ILE A 163 18.30 -14.77 3.84
CA ILE A 163 18.24 -15.11 5.28
C ILE A 163 16.85 -15.67 5.64
N VAL A 164 15.78 -15.06 5.12
CA VAL A 164 14.41 -15.55 5.38
C VAL A 164 14.17 -16.91 4.75
N LEU A 165 14.67 -17.15 3.54
CA LEU A 165 14.53 -18.43 2.87
C LEU A 165 15.19 -19.57 3.68
N VAL A 166 16.34 -19.29 4.32
CA VAL A 166 17.11 -20.30 5.09
C VAL A 166 16.57 -20.43 6.51
N LEU A 167 16.38 -19.32 7.21
CA LEU A 167 16.09 -19.26 8.66
C LEU A 167 14.63 -18.94 8.99
N GLY A 168 13.80 -18.61 8.02
CA GLY A 168 12.41 -18.20 8.24
C GLY A 168 11.55 -19.33 8.82
N GLN A 169 10.65 -18.97 9.75
CA GLN A 169 9.66 -19.89 10.29
C GLN A 169 8.54 -20.13 9.25
N THR A 170 8.11 -21.39 9.17
CA THR A 170 7.02 -21.76 8.27
C THR A 170 5.68 -21.36 8.91
N THR A 171 5.01 -20.38 8.32
CA THR A 171 3.67 -19.94 8.71
C THR A 171 2.73 -20.17 7.54
N TYR A 172 1.65 -20.94 7.74
CA TYR A 172 0.69 -21.32 6.69
C TYR A 172 1.34 -21.95 5.43
N GLY A 173 2.41 -22.75 5.63
CA GLY A 173 3.09 -23.44 4.53
C GLY A 173 4.15 -22.62 3.78
N SER A 174 4.37 -21.37 4.16
CA SER A 174 5.37 -20.47 3.57
C SER A 174 6.37 -19.99 4.60
N LYS A 175 7.64 -19.83 4.19
CA LYS A 175 8.71 -19.26 5.04
C LYS A 175 8.63 -17.72 4.90
N LEU A 176 7.82 -17.07 5.72
CA LEU A 176 7.48 -15.67 5.53
C LEU A 176 7.93 -14.74 6.65
N SER A 177 8.00 -15.22 7.88
CA SER A 177 8.07 -14.32 9.02
C SER A 177 8.89 -14.86 10.17
N TYR A 178 9.32 -13.93 11.03
CA TYR A 178 9.86 -14.19 12.35
C TYR A 178 8.89 -13.67 13.40
N THR A 179 8.66 -14.45 14.45
CA THR A 179 7.88 -13.98 15.60
C THR A 179 8.83 -13.61 16.74
N ILE A 180 8.95 -12.32 17.03
CA ILE A 180 9.78 -11.79 18.11
C ILE A 180 8.87 -11.10 19.11
N ALA A 181 8.86 -11.57 20.36
CA ALA A 181 8.04 -11.02 21.44
C ALA A 181 6.53 -10.87 21.08
N GLY A 182 5.97 -11.83 20.35
CA GLY A 182 4.56 -11.82 19.92
C GLY A 182 4.25 -10.85 18.76
N LEU A 183 5.27 -10.19 18.18
CA LEU A 183 5.17 -9.40 16.95
C LEU A 183 5.68 -10.24 15.78
N THR A 184 4.84 -10.42 14.79
CA THR A 184 5.24 -11.08 13.54
C THR A 184 5.90 -10.06 12.63
N PHE A 185 7.17 -10.27 12.32
CA PHE A 185 7.96 -9.46 11.42
C PHE A 185 8.15 -10.21 10.10
N GLN A 186 7.71 -9.61 9.00
CA GLN A 186 7.88 -10.16 7.66
C GLN A 186 8.92 -9.33 6.90
N PRO A 187 10.14 -9.82 6.70
CA PRO A 187 11.21 -9.06 6.05
C PRO A 187 10.89 -8.65 4.62
N SER A 188 10.12 -9.44 3.86
CA SER A 188 9.71 -9.08 2.49
C SER A 188 8.97 -7.73 2.41
N GLU A 189 8.25 -7.32 3.48
CA GLU A 189 7.60 -6.01 3.54
C GLU A 189 8.62 -4.85 3.53
N PHE A 190 9.73 -5.00 4.24
CA PHE A 190 10.81 -4.01 4.25
C PHE A 190 11.65 -4.08 2.98
N VAL A 191 11.89 -5.28 2.47
CA VAL A 191 12.65 -5.46 1.24
C VAL A 191 11.92 -4.87 0.04
N LYS A 192 10.58 -4.80 0.03
CA LYS A 192 9.82 -4.05 -1.00
C LYS A 192 10.27 -2.59 -1.11
N ILE A 193 10.49 -1.94 0.02
CA ILE A 193 10.95 -0.54 0.05
C ILE A 193 12.38 -0.46 -0.52
N ILE A 194 13.28 -1.32 -0.04
CA ILE A 194 14.67 -1.40 -0.52
C ILE A 194 14.71 -1.68 -2.03
N PHE A 195 13.87 -2.58 -2.50
CA PHE A 195 13.74 -2.94 -3.91
C PHE A 195 13.30 -1.76 -4.78
N VAL A 196 12.33 -0.96 -4.33
CA VAL A 196 11.94 0.27 -5.03
C VAL A 196 13.10 1.26 -5.12
N PHE A 197 13.87 1.44 -4.04
CA PHE A 197 15.08 2.26 -4.05
C PHE A 197 16.14 1.70 -5.01
N PHE A 198 16.33 0.37 -5.04
CA PHE A 198 17.23 -0.28 -5.99
C PHE A 198 16.86 0.06 -7.44
N VAL A 199 15.62 -0.23 -7.85
CA VAL A 199 15.16 -0.02 -9.23
C VAL A 199 15.19 1.47 -9.59
N ALA A 200 14.72 2.35 -8.69
CA ALA A 200 14.74 3.79 -8.91
C ALA A 200 16.18 4.34 -9.08
N SER A 201 17.11 3.88 -8.25
CA SER A 201 18.52 4.26 -8.31
C SER A 201 19.20 3.74 -9.60
N ALA A 202 18.91 2.49 -9.98
CA ALA A 202 19.50 1.87 -11.15
C ALA A 202 19.04 2.51 -12.48
N LEU A 203 17.77 2.94 -12.55
CA LEU A 203 17.19 3.54 -13.75
C LEU A 203 17.24 5.09 -13.77
N TYR A 204 17.82 5.72 -12.74
CA TYR A 204 17.80 7.18 -12.57
C TYR A 204 18.52 7.94 -13.67
N LYS A 205 19.71 7.48 -14.09
CA LYS A 205 20.58 8.20 -15.06
C LYS A 205 20.36 7.77 -16.50
N ALA A 206 20.02 6.53 -16.71
CA ALA A 206 19.78 5.96 -18.02
C ALA A 206 18.82 4.75 -17.89
N ALA A 207 17.83 4.72 -18.77
CA ALA A 207 16.92 3.59 -18.91
C ALA A 207 17.12 2.93 -20.28
N GLY A 208 18.39 2.76 -20.67
CA GLY A 208 18.78 2.05 -21.88
C GLY A 208 18.56 0.54 -21.75
N PHE A 209 18.68 -0.17 -22.87
CA PHE A 209 18.45 -1.63 -22.90
C PHE A 209 19.35 -2.38 -21.91
N PHE A 210 20.62 -2.00 -21.80
CA PHE A 210 21.58 -2.69 -20.95
C PHE A 210 21.29 -2.50 -19.46
N GLU A 211 20.92 -1.28 -19.06
CA GLU A 211 20.53 -0.97 -17.69
C GLU A 211 19.23 -1.68 -17.31
N VAL A 212 18.25 -1.70 -18.21
CA VAL A 212 17.00 -2.42 -18.00
C VAL A 212 17.26 -3.92 -17.87
N PHE A 213 18.10 -4.49 -18.74
CA PHE A 213 18.46 -5.91 -18.69
C PHE A 213 19.17 -6.28 -17.37
N THR A 214 20.17 -5.49 -16.97
CA THR A 214 20.91 -5.73 -15.71
C THR A 214 19.99 -5.65 -14.50
N THR A 215 19.11 -4.64 -14.46
CA THR A 215 18.15 -4.51 -13.38
C THR A 215 17.09 -5.63 -13.40
N ALA A 216 16.71 -6.13 -14.59
CA ALA A 216 15.79 -7.25 -14.73
C ALA A 216 16.36 -8.53 -14.14
N VAL A 217 17.63 -8.83 -14.38
CA VAL A 217 18.30 -10.01 -13.81
C VAL A 217 18.30 -9.96 -12.28
N ILE A 218 18.63 -8.81 -11.70
CA ILE A 218 18.66 -8.64 -10.24
C ILE A 218 17.23 -8.67 -9.66
N ALA A 219 16.27 -8.04 -10.34
CA ALA A 219 14.86 -8.08 -9.94
C ALA A 219 14.32 -9.52 -9.99
N ALA A 220 14.65 -10.28 -11.04
CA ALA A 220 14.29 -11.68 -11.16
C ALA A 220 14.89 -12.52 -10.02
N ALA A 221 16.12 -12.25 -9.58
CA ALA A 221 16.71 -12.93 -8.43
C ALA A 221 15.86 -12.72 -7.15
N HIS A 222 15.40 -11.48 -6.88
CA HIS A 222 14.50 -11.21 -5.74
C HIS A 222 13.19 -12.00 -5.86
N VAL A 223 12.58 -11.99 -7.06
CA VAL A 223 11.32 -12.70 -7.32
C VAL A 223 11.49 -14.21 -7.14
N ILE A 224 12.58 -14.79 -7.66
CA ILE A 224 12.87 -16.24 -7.54
C ILE A 224 13.03 -16.63 -6.07
N ILE A 225 13.75 -15.86 -5.25
CA ILE A 225 13.89 -16.14 -3.82
C ILE A 225 12.51 -16.15 -3.13
N LEU A 226 11.62 -15.21 -3.46
CA LEU A 226 10.27 -15.17 -2.91
C LEU A 226 9.42 -16.35 -3.37
N VAL A 227 9.52 -16.77 -4.64
CA VAL A 227 8.86 -17.98 -5.15
C VAL A 227 9.36 -19.21 -4.42
N CYS A 228 10.67 -19.36 -4.23
CA CYS A 228 11.28 -20.46 -3.46
C CYS A 228 10.81 -20.45 -1.98
N SER A 229 10.53 -19.26 -1.43
CA SER A 229 9.95 -19.10 -0.09
C SER A 229 8.44 -19.38 -0.05
N LYS A 230 7.82 -19.68 -1.19
CA LYS A 230 6.36 -19.82 -1.37
C LYS A 230 5.57 -18.54 -1.04
N ASP A 231 6.22 -17.37 -1.14
CA ASP A 231 5.58 -16.06 -1.00
C ASP A 231 5.20 -15.50 -2.38
N LEU A 232 4.25 -16.16 -3.04
CA LEU A 232 3.80 -15.78 -4.38
C LEU A 232 3.15 -14.39 -4.41
N GLY A 233 2.50 -13.98 -3.30
CA GLY A 233 1.89 -12.66 -3.20
C GLY A 233 2.92 -11.54 -3.25
N SER A 234 3.99 -11.63 -2.46
CA SER A 234 5.09 -10.68 -2.51
C SER A 234 5.84 -10.75 -3.85
N ALA A 235 6.09 -11.96 -4.37
CA ALA A 235 6.72 -12.15 -5.67
C ALA A 235 5.99 -11.41 -6.80
N LEU A 236 4.66 -11.51 -6.84
CA LEU A 236 3.82 -10.80 -7.80
C LEU A 236 3.95 -9.28 -7.64
N ILE A 237 3.94 -8.77 -6.40
CA ILE A 237 4.10 -7.34 -6.14
C ILE A 237 5.45 -6.84 -6.64
N PHE A 238 6.56 -7.53 -6.33
CA PHE A 238 7.90 -7.18 -6.80
C PHE A 238 7.96 -7.15 -8.33
N PHE A 239 7.39 -8.15 -8.97
CA PHE A 239 7.35 -8.25 -10.43
C PHE A 239 6.56 -7.08 -11.05
N VAL A 240 5.33 -6.81 -10.58
CA VAL A 240 4.49 -5.73 -11.10
C VAL A 240 5.14 -4.37 -10.88
N VAL A 241 5.68 -4.13 -9.69
CA VAL A 241 6.39 -2.87 -9.37
C VAL A 241 7.59 -2.69 -10.30
N TYR A 242 8.39 -3.73 -10.53
CA TYR A 242 9.53 -3.66 -11.45
C TYR A 242 9.08 -3.28 -12.86
N VAL A 243 8.10 -3.99 -13.43
CA VAL A 243 7.61 -3.73 -14.80
C VAL A 243 7.09 -2.30 -14.94
N LEU A 244 6.28 -1.84 -13.98
CA LEU A 244 5.75 -0.48 -14.00
C LEU A 244 6.87 0.58 -13.90
N MET A 245 7.85 0.37 -13.04
CA MET A 245 8.97 1.30 -12.89
C MET A 245 9.82 1.38 -14.17
N VAL A 246 10.07 0.24 -14.83
CA VAL A 246 10.78 0.20 -16.12
C VAL A 246 10.00 0.94 -17.21
N VAL A 247 8.70 0.72 -17.32
CA VAL A 247 7.84 1.40 -18.31
C VAL A 247 7.87 2.91 -18.10
N VAL A 248 7.76 3.36 -16.85
CA VAL A 248 7.80 4.78 -16.51
C VAL A 248 9.17 5.40 -16.80
N ALA A 249 10.26 4.70 -16.47
CA ALA A 249 11.62 5.18 -16.65
C ALA A 249 12.04 5.22 -18.14
N SER A 250 11.72 4.16 -18.90
CA SER A 250 12.08 4.02 -20.31
C SER A 250 11.12 4.74 -21.26
N ARG A 251 9.90 5.07 -20.79
CA ARG A 251 8.78 5.59 -21.62
C ARG A 251 8.42 4.69 -22.80
N ASN A 252 8.72 3.40 -22.69
CA ASN A 252 8.51 2.43 -23.77
C ASN A 252 7.55 1.32 -23.33
N TRP A 253 6.38 1.27 -23.98
CA TRP A 253 5.32 0.30 -23.70
C TRP A 253 5.68 -1.15 -24.08
N LEU A 254 6.72 -1.36 -24.90
CA LEU A 254 7.18 -2.70 -25.25
C LEU A 254 7.64 -3.48 -24.00
N TYR A 255 8.21 -2.80 -23.01
CA TYR A 255 8.57 -3.44 -21.74
C TYR A 255 7.37 -3.91 -20.94
N LEU A 256 6.20 -3.24 -21.06
CA LEU A 256 4.97 -3.72 -20.46
C LEU A 256 4.51 -5.02 -21.12
N LEU A 257 4.49 -5.04 -22.46
CA LEU A 257 4.10 -6.25 -23.20
C LEU A 257 5.05 -7.43 -22.92
N ALA A 258 6.37 -7.17 -22.93
CA ALA A 258 7.37 -8.16 -22.55
C ALA A 258 7.20 -8.65 -21.11
N GLY A 259 6.95 -7.74 -20.17
CA GLY A 259 6.69 -8.07 -18.78
C GLY A 259 5.45 -8.94 -18.63
N VAL A 260 4.32 -8.53 -19.20
CA VAL A 260 3.07 -9.30 -19.11
C VAL A 260 3.22 -10.69 -19.72
N SER A 261 3.86 -10.82 -20.90
CA SER A 261 4.10 -12.12 -21.52
C SER A 261 5.01 -13.02 -20.69
N CYS A 262 6.16 -12.48 -20.18
CA CYS A 262 7.03 -13.25 -19.28
C CYS A 262 6.31 -13.65 -17.98
N GLY A 263 5.53 -12.74 -17.40
CA GLY A 263 4.77 -13.03 -16.18
C GLY A 263 3.70 -14.09 -16.39
N SER A 264 3.00 -14.08 -17.53
CA SER A 264 2.01 -15.10 -17.87
C SER A 264 2.65 -16.48 -18.05
N VAL A 265 3.81 -16.56 -18.70
CA VAL A 265 4.55 -17.82 -18.86
C VAL A 265 5.04 -18.31 -17.49
N ALA A 266 5.60 -17.43 -16.66
CA ALA A 266 6.05 -17.82 -15.32
C ALA A 266 4.90 -18.29 -14.43
N ALA A 267 3.74 -17.65 -14.50
CA ALA A 267 2.54 -18.07 -13.75
C ALA A 267 1.95 -19.40 -14.24
N TYR A 268 2.13 -19.72 -15.52
CA TYR A 268 1.72 -21.03 -16.06
C TYR A 268 2.64 -22.18 -15.62
N LEU A 269 3.93 -21.88 -15.41
CA LEU A 269 4.93 -22.86 -15.02
C LEU A 269 5.04 -23.07 -13.49
N ALA A 270 4.51 -22.14 -12.68
CA ALA A 270 4.53 -22.20 -11.21
C ALA A 270 3.31 -22.93 -10.63
#